data_4988f762f5b73f6edc55d08a33cd193e
#
_entry.id   4988f762f5b73f6edc55d08a33cd193e
#
_cell.length_a   1.000
_cell.length_b   1.000
_cell.length_c   1.000
_cell.angle_alpha   90.00
_cell.angle_beta   90.00
_cell.angle_gamma   90.00
#
_symmetry.space_group_name_H-M   'P 1'
#
loop_
_entity.id
_entity.type
_entity.pdbx_description
1 polymer ?
#
loop_
_entity_poly.entity_id
_entity_poly.type
_entity_poly.pdbx_seq_one_letter_code
_entity_poly.pdbx_strand_id
1 'polypeptide(L)'
;MTFRQKLAERIALTGSNLCVGLDVRAADASPATRDWIFQVIEETAPHAAAFKPNSAYFEALGWQGMRLLEDIVNAIPRDIPIVLDVKRGDIGETQAYYAKACFDHLGVDAVTLNPFMGRDTLEPFLAHSGKGLYLLAVTSNAGAADIELQHLAG
;
A
#
# COMPACT_ATOMS: atom_id res chain seq x y z
N MET A 1 -4.01 14.36 11.45
CA MET A 1 -2.62 14.25 10.94
C MET A 1 -2.65 13.74 9.51
N THR A 2 -1.96 14.36 8.58
CA THR A 2 -1.85 13.87 7.19
C THR A 2 -0.79 12.77 7.09
N PHE A 3 -0.86 11.93 6.04
CA PHE A 3 0.17 10.94 5.74
C PHE A 3 1.59 11.55 5.74
N ARG A 4 1.75 12.71 5.08
CA ARG A 4 3.04 13.39 5.00
C ARG A 4 3.57 13.79 6.39
N GLN A 5 2.70 14.30 7.25
CA GLN A 5 3.09 14.68 8.62
C GLN A 5 3.47 13.43 9.43
N LYS A 6 2.64 12.38 9.39
CA LYS A 6 2.88 11.12 10.09
C LYS A 6 4.21 10.48 9.66
N LEU A 7 4.49 10.46 8.35
CA LEU A 7 5.75 9.94 7.82
C LEU A 7 6.96 10.78 8.26
N ALA A 8 6.86 12.11 8.19
CA ALA A 8 7.94 13.00 8.60
C ALA A 8 8.26 12.88 10.10
N GLU A 9 7.23 12.82 10.95
CA GLU A 9 7.40 12.61 12.40
C GLU A 9 8.04 11.25 12.69
N ARG A 10 7.64 10.21 11.98
CA ARG A 10 8.20 8.87 12.16
C ARG A 10 9.67 8.80 11.75
N ILE A 11 10.04 9.39 10.61
CA ILE A 11 11.43 9.51 10.16
C ILE A 11 12.27 10.27 11.21
N ALA A 12 11.76 11.37 11.73
CA ALA A 12 12.45 12.15 12.76
C ALA A 12 12.65 11.34 14.06
N LEU A 13 11.65 10.56 14.47
CA LEU A 13 11.69 9.73 15.67
C LEU A 13 12.71 8.58 15.55
N THR A 14 12.71 7.88 14.42
CA THR A 14 13.57 6.70 14.22
C THR A 14 14.96 7.02 13.68
N GLY A 15 15.15 8.22 13.11
CA GLY A 15 16.36 8.56 12.36
C GLY A 15 16.54 7.69 11.09
N SER A 16 15.47 7.08 10.60
CA SER A 16 15.49 6.07 9.54
C SER A 16 14.48 6.38 8.44
N ASN A 17 14.85 6.10 7.19
CA ASN A 17 13.95 6.14 6.02
C ASN A 17 13.51 4.72 5.62
N LEU A 18 13.68 3.72 6.48
CA LEU A 18 13.37 2.32 6.16
C LEU A 18 11.87 2.13 5.96
N CYS A 19 11.46 1.69 4.78
CA CYS A 19 10.13 1.19 4.49
C CYS A 19 10.18 -0.34 4.41
N VAL A 20 9.56 -1.02 5.37
CA VAL A 20 9.58 -2.49 5.46
C VAL A 20 8.49 -3.06 4.56
N GLY A 21 8.89 -3.85 3.56
CA GLY A 21 7.95 -4.60 2.70
C GLY A 21 7.41 -5.83 3.44
N LEU A 22 6.09 -6.01 3.42
CA LEU A 22 5.43 -7.19 3.98
C LEU A 22 4.85 -8.03 2.82
N ASP A 23 5.75 -8.58 2.00
CA ASP A 23 5.42 -9.41 0.83
C ASP A 23 5.39 -10.89 1.24
N VAL A 24 4.21 -11.36 1.60
CA VAL A 24 3.98 -12.71 2.16
C VAL A 24 4.08 -13.77 1.09
N ARG A 25 5.26 -14.35 0.90
CA ARG A 25 5.50 -15.45 -0.05
C ARG A 25 5.24 -16.81 0.62
N ALA A 26 4.03 -17.00 1.14
CA ALA A 26 3.62 -18.22 1.81
C ALA A 26 2.66 -19.03 0.93
N ALA A 27 2.58 -20.33 1.20
CA ALA A 27 1.63 -21.22 0.51
C ALA A 27 0.20 -21.05 1.02
N ASP A 28 0.03 -20.54 2.24
CA ASP A 28 -1.26 -20.39 2.91
C ASP A 28 -1.23 -19.25 3.95
N ALA A 29 -2.41 -18.91 4.45
CA ALA A 29 -2.61 -17.97 5.54
C ALA A 29 -2.70 -18.67 6.91
N SER A 30 -1.83 -19.65 7.14
CA SER A 30 -1.82 -20.43 8.38
C SER A 30 -1.43 -19.61 9.61
N PRO A 31 -1.72 -20.09 10.82
CA PRO A 31 -1.22 -19.44 12.06
C PRO A 31 0.29 -19.24 12.06
N ALA A 32 1.06 -20.19 11.54
CA ALA A 32 2.52 -20.06 11.45
C ALA A 32 2.95 -18.90 10.53
N THR A 33 2.29 -18.73 9.38
CA THR A 33 2.53 -17.59 8.48
C THR A 33 2.18 -16.28 9.17
N ARG A 34 1.05 -16.22 9.87
CA ARG A 34 0.61 -15.06 10.64
C ARG A 34 1.63 -14.70 11.73
N ASP A 35 2.03 -15.67 12.55
CA ASP A 35 2.97 -15.46 13.67
C ASP A 35 4.33 -14.97 13.16
N TRP A 36 4.81 -15.52 12.06
CA TRP A 36 6.05 -15.06 11.42
C TRP A 36 5.98 -13.59 10.99
N ILE A 37 4.88 -13.17 10.33
CA ILE A 37 4.72 -11.78 9.89
C ILE A 37 4.64 -10.84 11.10
N PHE A 38 3.94 -11.23 12.15
CA PHE A 38 3.81 -10.44 13.36
C PHE A 38 5.16 -10.26 14.04
N GLN A 39 5.99 -11.32 14.07
CA GLN A 39 7.37 -11.22 14.55
C GLN A 39 8.19 -10.24 13.71
N VAL A 40 8.08 -10.29 12.37
CA VAL A 40 8.75 -9.32 11.49
C VAL A 40 8.33 -7.88 11.80
N ILE A 41 7.02 -7.65 12.02
CA ILE A 41 6.52 -6.33 12.40
C ILE A 41 7.11 -5.90 13.73
N GLU A 42 7.07 -6.74 14.76
CA GLU A 42 7.57 -6.46 16.10
C GLU A 42 9.06 -6.10 16.08
N GLU A 43 9.88 -6.90 15.41
CA GLU A 43 11.33 -6.72 15.35
C GLU A 43 11.73 -5.48 14.52
N THR A 44 10.96 -5.12 13.49
CA THR A 44 11.32 -4.01 12.60
C THR A 44 10.64 -2.69 12.95
N ALA A 45 9.53 -2.70 13.69
CA ALA A 45 8.79 -1.50 14.08
C ALA A 45 9.67 -0.41 14.73
N PRO A 46 10.63 -0.71 15.63
CA PRO A 46 11.47 0.34 16.20
C PRO A 46 12.30 1.14 15.20
N HIS A 47 12.57 0.57 14.04
CA HIS A 47 13.43 1.13 12.99
C HIS A 47 12.69 1.58 11.73
N ALA A 48 11.42 1.16 11.58
CA ALA A 48 10.64 1.42 10.39
C ALA A 48 10.09 2.84 10.35
N ALA A 49 10.29 3.53 9.23
CA ALA A 49 9.57 4.76 8.90
C ALA A 49 8.15 4.47 8.37
N ALA A 50 7.96 3.33 7.70
CA ALA A 50 6.68 2.87 7.20
C ALA A 50 6.68 1.35 7.00
N PHE A 51 5.49 0.75 6.94
CA PHE A 51 5.28 -0.60 6.42
C PHE A 51 4.57 -0.56 5.08
N LYS A 52 4.94 -1.48 4.17
CA LYS A 52 4.33 -1.57 2.84
C LYS A 52 3.91 -3.02 2.51
N PRO A 53 2.72 -3.46 2.97
CA PRO A 53 2.13 -4.70 2.47
C PRO A 53 1.73 -4.56 1.00
N ASN A 54 1.93 -5.63 0.22
CA ASN A 54 1.47 -5.71 -1.16
C ASN A 54 0.27 -6.65 -1.25
N SER A 55 -0.89 -6.11 -1.67
CA SER A 55 -2.17 -6.82 -1.66
C SER A 55 -2.16 -8.10 -2.50
N ALA A 56 -1.37 -8.14 -3.59
CA ALA A 56 -1.33 -9.29 -4.49
C ALA A 56 -0.95 -10.61 -3.78
N TYR A 57 -0.04 -10.56 -2.81
CA TYR A 57 0.34 -11.75 -2.04
C TYR A 57 -0.79 -12.26 -1.15
N PHE A 58 -1.61 -11.37 -0.64
CA PHE A 58 -2.76 -11.70 0.20
C PHE A 58 -3.97 -12.12 -0.62
N GLU A 59 -4.23 -11.43 -1.73
CA GLU A 59 -5.29 -11.79 -2.69
C GLU A 59 -5.08 -13.20 -3.24
N ALA A 60 -3.83 -13.61 -3.52
CA ALA A 60 -3.48 -14.94 -3.96
C ALA A 60 -3.83 -16.06 -2.97
N LEU A 61 -3.95 -15.75 -1.68
CA LEU A 61 -4.36 -16.66 -0.62
C LEU A 61 -5.89 -16.69 -0.38
N GLY A 62 -6.65 -16.01 -1.26
CA GLY A 62 -8.11 -15.92 -1.15
C GLY A 62 -8.58 -15.11 0.06
N TRP A 63 -9.77 -15.45 0.58
CA TRP A 63 -10.37 -14.68 1.69
C TRP A 63 -9.56 -14.76 2.99
N GLN A 64 -8.87 -15.88 3.24
CA GLN A 64 -7.99 -16.04 4.40
C GLN A 64 -6.79 -15.08 4.31
N GLY A 65 -6.24 -14.89 3.11
CA GLY A 65 -5.18 -13.90 2.90
C GLY A 65 -5.66 -12.47 3.11
N MET A 66 -6.85 -12.14 2.64
CA MET A 66 -7.44 -10.82 2.88
C MET A 66 -7.71 -10.57 4.36
N ARG A 67 -8.15 -11.58 5.11
CA ARG A 67 -8.28 -11.51 6.55
C ARG A 67 -6.93 -11.30 7.23
N LEU A 68 -5.89 -12.01 6.78
CA LEU A 68 -4.53 -11.84 7.28
C LEU A 68 -4.00 -10.43 7.02
N LEU A 69 -4.28 -9.83 5.85
CA LEU A 69 -3.94 -8.44 5.56
C LEU A 69 -4.59 -7.47 6.55
N GLU A 70 -5.87 -7.67 6.85
CA GLU A 70 -6.59 -6.86 7.83
C GLU A 70 -5.98 -7.01 9.24
N ASP A 71 -5.66 -8.23 9.66
CA ASP A 71 -5.01 -8.51 10.95
C ASP A 71 -3.63 -7.82 11.03
N ILE A 72 -2.85 -7.83 9.95
CA ILE A 72 -1.53 -7.18 9.86
C ILE A 72 -1.67 -5.66 9.97
N VAL A 73 -2.58 -5.06 9.22
CA VAL A 73 -2.82 -3.61 9.27
C VAL A 73 -3.22 -3.18 10.68
N ASN A 74 -4.02 -3.98 11.36
CA ASN A 74 -4.45 -3.70 12.74
C ASN A 74 -3.32 -3.93 13.78
N ALA A 75 -2.34 -4.79 13.49
CA ALA A 75 -1.23 -5.06 14.40
C ALA A 75 -0.10 -4.01 14.31
N ILE A 76 0.03 -3.32 13.18
CA ILE A 76 1.05 -2.27 13.03
C ILE A 76 0.72 -1.11 13.98
N PRO A 77 1.70 -0.63 14.78
CA PRO A 77 1.51 0.51 15.67
C PRO A 77 0.97 1.74 14.93
N ARG A 78 -0.02 2.41 15.52
CA ARG A 78 -0.78 3.50 14.86
C ARG A 78 0.06 4.71 14.48
N ASP A 79 1.21 4.91 15.08
CA ASP A 79 2.17 5.97 14.77
C ASP A 79 3.05 5.65 13.56
N ILE A 80 3.04 4.42 13.07
CA ILE A 80 3.80 4.01 11.88
C ILE A 80 2.89 4.08 10.64
N PRO A 81 3.27 4.82 9.60
CA PRO A 81 2.53 4.88 8.35
C PRO A 81 2.43 3.53 7.64
N ILE A 82 1.27 3.24 7.07
CA ILE A 82 1.04 2.06 6.23
C ILE A 82 0.78 2.50 4.79
N VAL A 83 1.61 2.04 3.87
CA VAL A 83 1.45 2.21 2.43
C VAL A 83 0.95 0.90 1.84
N LEU A 84 -0.30 0.81 1.44
CA LEU A 84 -0.82 -0.40 0.81
C LEU A 84 -0.49 -0.40 -0.69
N ASP A 85 0.34 -1.36 -1.10
CA ASP A 85 0.74 -1.50 -2.50
C ASP A 85 -0.33 -2.31 -3.27
N VAL A 86 -1.31 -1.60 -3.86
CA VAL A 86 -2.48 -2.17 -4.55
C VAL A 86 -2.50 -1.92 -6.04
N LYS A 87 -1.77 -0.90 -6.51
CA LYS A 87 -1.70 -0.50 -7.93
C LYS A 87 -3.08 -0.44 -8.62
N ARG A 88 -4.10 0.04 -7.90
CA ARG A 88 -5.47 0.12 -8.44
C ARG A 88 -5.56 1.13 -9.57
N GLY A 89 -6.32 0.77 -10.59
CA GLY A 89 -6.68 1.61 -11.72
C GLY A 89 -7.97 1.05 -12.30
N ASP A 90 -9.06 1.83 -12.20
CA ASP A 90 -10.38 1.49 -12.71
C ASP A 90 -11.15 2.77 -12.99
N ILE A 91 -12.29 2.70 -13.65
CA ILE A 91 -13.09 3.85 -14.03
C ILE A 91 -14.24 4.13 -13.06
N GLY A 92 -14.63 5.40 -12.97
CA GLY A 92 -15.88 5.87 -12.38
C GLY A 92 -16.15 5.33 -10.99
N GLU A 93 -17.33 4.77 -10.82
CA GLU A 93 -17.84 4.28 -9.53
C GLU A 93 -16.98 3.18 -8.92
N THR A 94 -16.43 2.25 -9.73
CA THR A 94 -15.61 1.14 -9.25
C THR A 94 -14.40 1.64 -8.46
N GLN A 95 -13.79 2.73 -8.91
CA GLN A 95 -12.65 3.32 -8.22
C GLN A 95 -13.00 3.86 -6.83
N ALA A 96 -14.24 4.34 -6.63
CA ALA A 96 -14.73 4.76 -5.31
C ALA A 96 -14.83 3.59 -4.32
N TYR A 97 -15.22 2.39 -4.78
CA TYR A 97 -15.23 1.20 -3.93
C TYR A 97 -13.82 0.76 -3.53
N TYR A 98 -12.83 0.88 -4.43
CA TYR A 98 -11.43 0.63 -4.08
C TYR A 98 -10.90 1.63 -3.05
N ALA A 99 -11.20 2.92 -3.22
CA ALA A 99 -10.81 3.95 -2.25
C ALA A 99 -11.41 3.67 -0.86
N LYS A 100 -12.71 3.34 -0.82
CA LYS A 100 -13.41 2.96 0.41
C LYS A 100 -12.79 1.72 1.07
N ALA A 101 -12.48 0.68 0.30
CA ALA A 101 -11.84 -0.53 0.82
C ALA A 101 -10.48 -0.23 1.47
N CYS A 102 -9.66 0.60 0.83
CA CYS A 102 -8.33 0.94 1.34
C CYS A 102 -8.39 1.89 2.54
N PHE A 103 -9.14 2.98 2.46
CA PHE A 103 -9.06 4.07 3.42
C PHE A 103 -10.10 3.97 4.53
N ASP A 104 -11.35 3.55 4.22
CA ASP A 104 -12.41 3.50 5.21
C ASP A 104 -12.45 2.14 5.92
N HIS A 105 -12.20 1.04 5.20
CA HIS A 105 -12.24 -0.30 5.79
C HIS A 105 -10.88 -0.70 6.38
N LEU A 106 -9.82 -0.77 5.57
CA LEU A 106 -8.49 -1.13 6.06
C LEU A 106 -7.81 -0.01 6.85
N GLY A 107 -8.17 1.24 6.61
CA GLY A 107 -7.67 2.39 7.36
C GLY A 107 -6.21 2.75 7.06
N VAL A 108 -5.64 2.31 5.93
CA VAL A 108 -4.24 2.59 5.58
C VAL A 108 -3.99 4.08 5.32
N ASP A 109 -2.74 4.51 5.40
CA ASP A 109 -2.36 5.92 5.29
C ASP A 109 -2.08 6.36 3.85
N ALA A 110 -1.63 5.43 3.01
CA ALA A 110 -1.34 5.69 1.60
C ALA A 110 -1.54 4.45 0.74
N VAL A 111 -1.70 4.65 -0.57
CA VAL A 111 -1.86 3.59 -1.57
C VAL A 111 -1.05 3.85 -2.83
N THR A 112 -0.75 2.81 -3.60
CA THR A 112 -0.23 2.92 -4.96
C THR A 112 -1.36 2.85 -5.97
N LEU A 113 -1.32 3.69 -7.02
CA LEU A 113 -2.36 3.79 -8.06
C LEU A 113 -1.74 3.78 -9.45
N ASN A 114 -2.47 3.20 -10.40
CA ASN A 114 -2.13 3.27 -11.81
C ASN A 114 -2.90 4.45 -12.48
N PRO A 115 -2.22 5.50 -12.94
CA PRO A 115 -2.87 6.67 -13.54
C PRO A 115 -3.17 6.53 -15.04
N PHE A 116 -2.94 5.36 -15.64
CA PHE A 116 -3.03 5.15 -17.08
C PHE A 116 -4.40 5.57 -17.68
N MET A 117 -5.48 5.35 -16.94
CA MET A 117 -6.84 5.67 -17.41
C MET A 117 -7.24 7.14 -17.20
N GLY A 118 -6.34 7.99 -16.72
CA GLY A 118 -6.55 9.43 -16.61
C GLY A 118 -6.88 9.94 -15.22
N ARG A 119 -6.90 11.27 -15.09
CA ARG A 119 -7.01 11.97 -13.81
C ARG A 119 -8.35 11.73 -13.11
N ASP A 120 -9.43 11.67 -13.86
CA ASP A 120 -10.79 11.46 -13.33
C ASP A 120 -10.88 10.17 -12.50
N THR A 121 -10.10 9.15 -12.87
CA THR A 121 -10.04 7.89 -12.14
C THR A 121 -9.33 8.01 -10.78
N LEU A 122 -8.55 9.05 -10.56
CA LEU A 122 -7.88 9.33 -9.30
C LEU A 122 -8.74 10.12 -8.31
N GLU A 123 -9.78 10.81 -8.78
CA GLU A 123 -10.61 11.71 -7.96
C GLU A 123 -11.23 11.01 -6.74
N PRO A 124 -11.73 9.74 -6.80
CA PRO A 124 -12.23 9.07 -5.61
C PRO A 124 -11.20 8.90 -4.50
N PHE A 125 -9.92 8.68 -4.85
CA PHE A 125 -8.83 8.62 -3.88
C PHE A 125 -8.41 10.00 -3.39
N LEU A 126 -8.37 11.00 -4.28
CA LEU A 126 -8.06 12.39 -3.94
C LEU A 126 -9.08 13.02 -2.97
N ALA A 127 -10.32 12.54 -2.98
CA ALA A 127 -11.37 12.97 -2.05
C ALA A 127 -11.04 12.62 -0.59
N HIS A 128 -10.17 11.63 -0.33
CA HIS A 128 -9.73 11.26 1.01
C HIS A 128 -8.59 12.17 1.48
N SER A 129 -8.93 13.36 1.95
CA SER A 129 -7.96 14.36 2.38
C SER A 129 -7.00 13.82 3.45
N GLY A 130 -5.72 14.14 3.31
CA GLY A 130 -4.68 13.71 4.25
C GLY A 130 -4.10 12.32 3.99
N LYS A 131 -4.64 11.55 3.06
CA LYS A 131 -4.08 10.28 2.60
C LYS A 131 -2.97 10.50 1.57
N GLY A 132 -2.04 9.53 1.46
CA GLY A 132 -0.95 9.54 0.48
C GLY A 132 -1.31 8.75 -0.78
N LEU A 133 -0.94 9.28 -1.95
CA LEU A 133 -1.11 8.59 -3.22
C LEU A 133 0.24 8.48 -3.92
N TYR A 134 0.67 7.26 -4.22
CA TYR A 134 1.85 6.96 -5.03
C TYR A 134 1.40 6.56 -6.42
N LEU A 135 1.64 7.42 -7.41
CA LEU A 135 1.27 7.14 -8.79
C LEU A 135 2.41 6.42 -9.50
N LEU A 136 2.09 5.34 -10.23
CA LEU A 136 3.04 4.70 -11.12
C LEU A 136 3.43 5.68 -12.24
N ALA A 137 4.73 5.81 -12.50
CA ALA A 137 5.24 6.60 -13.60
C ALA A 137 6.00 5.68 -14.56
N VAL A 138 7.26 5.31 -14.20
CA VAL A 138 8.04 4.31 -14.93
C VAL A 138 8.33 3.16 -14.00
N THR A 139 7.92 1.97 -14.39
CA THR A 139 8.13 0.75 -13.60
C THR A 139 9.44 0.05 -13.97
N SER A 140 9.95 -0.82 -13.08
CA SER A 140 11.28 -1.42 -13.22
C SER A 140 11.36 -2.64 -14.13
N ASN A 141 10.21 -3.13 -14.63
CA ASN A 141 10.14 -4.29 -15.51
C ASN A 141 10.50 -3.94 -16.97
N ALA A 142 10.98 -4.91 -17.74
CA ALA A 142 11.39 -4.71 -19.12
C ALA A 142 10.26 -4.16 -20.02
N GLY A 143 9.01 -4.56 -19.76
CA GLY A 143 7.82 -4.12 -20.51
C GLY A 143 7.46 -2.63 -20.32
N ALA A 144 8.12 -1.90 -19.41
CA ALA A 144 7.96 -0.44 -19.31
C ALA A 144 8.30 0.26 -20.64
N ALA A 145 9.21 -0.31 -21.44
CA ALA A 145 9.56 0.21 -22.74
C ALA A 145 8.43 0.17 -23.79
N ASP A 146 7.43 -0.67 -23.58
CA ASP A 146 6.35 -0.85 -24.56
C ASP A 146 5.37 0.34 -24.57
N ILE A 147 5.16 0.95 -23.40
CA ILE A 147 4.19 2.07 -23.24
C ILE A 147 4.81 3.22 -22.44
N GLU A 148 5.36 2.96 -21.24
CA GLU A 148 5.72 4.01 -20.29
C GLU A 148 6.87 4.91 -20.78
N LEU A 149 7.77 4.37 -21.61
CA LEU A 149 8.91 5.09 -22.21
C LEU A 149 8.62 5.61 -23.63
N GLN A 150 7.42 5.42 -24.15
CA GLN A 150 7.08 5.92 -25.48
C GLN A 150 6.82 7.43 -25.47
N HIS A 151 7.26 8.11 -26.51
CA HIS A 151 6.91 9.51 -26.75
C HIS A 151 5.49 9.57 -27.31
N LEU A 152 4.58 10.20 -26.58
CA LEU A 152 3.25 10.49 -27.10
C LEU A 152 3.36 11.65 -28.10
N ALA A 153 2.82 11.46 -29.31
CA ALA A 153 2.66 12.56 -30.26
C ALA A 153 1.61 13.53 -29.70
N GLY A 154 2.00 14.77 -29.45
CA GLY A 154 1.12 15.86 -29.01
C GLY A 154 0.32 16.42 -30.19
#